data_692c956a6ccae9dc94a92b558deac7f5
#
_entry.id   692c956a6ccae9dc94a92b558deac7f5
#
_cell.length_a   1.000
_cell.length_b   1.000
_cell.length_c   1.000
_cell.angle_alpha   90.00
_cell.angle_beta   90.00
_cell.angle_gamma   90.00
#
_symmetry.space_group_name_H-M   'P 1'
#
loop_
_entity.id
_entity.type
_entity.pdbx_description
1 polymer ?
#
loop_
_entity_poly.entity_id
_entity_poly.type
_entity_poly.pdbx_seq_one_letter_code
_entity_poly.pdbx_strand_id
1 'polypeptide(L)'
;MMTENRDAFNRVLALLEEGREAEFFLDGENYVIMCSGHFITVWQCADTPEAVAVDEYDGNTKSSLRTLFSDPLFTMNRKRISWADQLS
;
A
#
# COMPACT_ATOMS: atom_id res chain seq x y z
N MET A 1 13.28 -5.96 11.83
CA MET A 1 14.29 -5.06 11.24
C MET A 1 13.66 -3.84 10.64
N MET A 2 14.24 -2.71 10.90
CA MET A 2 13.76 -1.45 10.35
C MET A 2 13.88 -1.40 8.84
N THR A 3 14.87 -2.11 8.31
CA THR A 3 15.14 -2.11 6.87
C THR A 3 13.98 -2.64 6.05
N GLU A 4 13.25 -3.62 6.53
CA GLU A 4 12.13 -4.19 5.78
C GLU A 4 11.07 -3.15 5.48
N ASN A 5 10.72 -2.32 6.46
CA ASN A 5 9.71 -1.28 6.26
C ASN A 5 10.19 -0.20 5.32
N ARG A 6 11.46 0.16 5.45
CA ARG A 6 12.02 1.18 4.58
C ARG A 6 12.05 0.69 3.14
N ASP A 7 12.43 -0.58 2.94
CA ASP A 7 12.45 -1.15 1.61
C ASP A 7 11.06 -1.20 1.01
N ALA A 8 10.08 -1.61 1.80
CA ALA A 8 8.70 -1.65 1.31
C ALA A 8 8.23 -0.26 0.91
N PHE A 9 8.49 0.73 1.76
CA PHE A 9 8.12 2.10 1.45
C PHE A 9 8.73 2.57 0.13
N ASN A 10 10.03 2.37 -0.02
CA ASN A 10 10.74 2.82 -1.22
C ASN A 10 10.24 2.11 -2.47
N ARG A 11 9.97 0.82 -2.39
CA ARG A 11 9.49 0.06 -3.54
C ARG A 11 8.06 0.44 -3.91
N VAL A 12 7.20 0.61 -2.91
CA VAL A 12 5.83 1.05 -3.16
C VAL A 12 5.84 2.43 -3.80
N LEU A 13 6.66 3.34 -3.26
CA LEU A 13 6.76 4.68 -3.81
C LEU A 13 7.18 4.65 -5.28
N ALA A 14 8.18 3.83 -5.60
CA ALA A 14 8.65 3.71 -6.98
C ALA A 14 7.56 3.20 -7.90
N LEU A 15 6.80 2.19 -7.46
CA LEU A 15 5.70 1.66 -8.26
C LEU A 15 4.63 2.72 -8.51
N LEU A 16 4.25 3.44 -7.47
CA LEU A 16 3.21 4.45 -7.61
C LEU A 16 3.65 5.60 -8.51
N GLU A 17 4.93 5.96 -8.44
CA GLU A 17 5.46 7.02 -9.30
C GLU A 17 5.54 6.60 -10.76
N GLU A 18 5.58 5.30 -11.01
CA GLU A 18 5.52 4.75 -12.36
C GLU A 18 4.10 4.54 -12.86
N GLY A 19 3.11 4.89 -12.06
CA GLY A 19 1.72 4.65 -12.40
C GLY A 19 1.28 3.20 -12.22
N ARG A 20 2.02 2.45 -11.40
CA ARG A 20 1.72 1.04 -11.13
C ARG A 20 1.10 0.88 -9.75
N GLU A 21 0.65 -0.33 -9.48
CA GLU A 21 0.02 -0.67 -8.20
C GLU A 21 0.96 -1.50 -7.34
N ALA A 22 0.78 -1.40 -6.01
CA ALA A 22 1.49 -2.26 -5.08
C ALA A 22 0.46 -3.16 -4.39
N GLU A 23 0.74 -4.45 -4.38
CA GLU A 23 -0.18 -5.44 -3.84
C GLU A 23 0.39 -6.07 -2.59
N PHE A 24 -0.48 -6.30 -1.58
CA PHE A 24 -0.06 -7.02 -0.39
C PHE A 24 -1.21 -7.84 0.16
N PHE A 25 -0.86 -8.77 1.06
CA PHE A 25 -1.83 -9.65 1.70
C PHE A 25 -1.72 -9.49 3.21
N LEU A 26 -2.86 -9.47 3.87
CA LEU A 26 -2.93 -9.39 5.33
C LEU A 26 -4.06 -10.30 5.79
N ASP A 27 -3.72 -11.30 6.60
CA ASP A 27 -4.70 -12.22 7.17
C ASP A 27 -5.60 -12.86 6.10
N GLY A 28 -5.02 -13.20 4.96
CA GLY A 28 -5.75 -13.85 3.88
C GLY A 28 -6.52 -12.89 2.98
N GLU A 29 -6.53 -11.61 3.30
CA GLU A 29 -7.19 -10.60 2.48
C GLU A 29 -6.18 -9.95 1.54
N ASN A 30 -6.60 -9.70 0.32
CA ASN A 30 -5.76 -9.05 -0.67
C ASN A 30 -6.03 -7.55 -0.66
N TYR A 31 -4.96 -6.77 -0.70
CA TYR A 31 -5.04 -5.31 -0.73
C TYR A 31 -4.19 -4.78 -1.88
N VAL A 32 -4.63 -3.66 -2.43
CA VAL A 32 -3.90 -2.98 -3.49
C VAL A 32 -3.78 -1.51 -3.14
N ILE A 33 -2.55 -0.98 -3.24
CA ILE A 33 -2.28 0.44 -3.08
C ILE A 33 -2.12 1.02 -4.48
N MET A 34 -2.88 2.05 -4.78
CA MET A 34 -2.80 2.69 -6.09
C MET A 34 -2.88 4.20 -5.94
N CYS A 35 -2.29 4.90 -6.91
CA CYS A 35 -2.30 6.35 -6.98
C CYS A 35 -3.23 6.78 -8.10
N SER A 36 -4.22 7.61 -7.79
CA SER A 36 -5.16 8.12 -8.78
C SER A 36 -5.23 9.63 -8.62
N GLY A 37 -4.63 10.34 -9.57
CA GLY A 37 -4.55 11.79 -9.48
C GLY A 37 -3.73 12.22 -8.27
N HIS A 38 -4.36 12.89 -7.34
CA HIS A 38 -3.70 13.39 -6.13
C HIS A 38 -3.94 12.50 -4.91
N PHE A 39 -4.60 11.36 -5.11
CA PHE A 39 -4.96 10.49 -4.01
C PHE A 39 -4.20 9.18 -4.08
N ILE A 40 -3.85 8.66 -2.90
CA ILE A 40 -3.40 7.29 -2.77
C ILE A 40 -4.54 6.53 -2.10
N THR A 41 -4.92 5.42 -2.70
CA THR A 41 -6.07 4.64 -2.26
C THR A 41 -5.63 3.23 -1.94
N VAL A 42 -6.14 2.69 -0.82
CA VAL A 42 -5.93 1.30 -0.47
C VAL A 42 -7.27 0.59 -0.67
N TRP A 43 -7.25 -0.44 -1.51
CA TRP A 43 -8.45 -1.22 -1.80
C TRP A 43 -8.31 -2.62 -1.23
N GLN A 44 -9.32 -3.07 -0.50
CA GLN A 44 -9.36 -4.42 0.02
C GLN A 44 -10.04 -5.33 -0.99
N CYS A 45 -9.55 -6.58 -1.06
CA CYS A 45 -10.13 -7.61 -1.94
C CYS A 45 -10.16 -7.18 -3.40
N ALA A 46 -9.00 -6.73 -3.90
CA ALA A 46 -8.88 -6.23 -5.26
C ALA A 46 -9.22 -7.29 -6.32
N ASP A 47 -9.17 -8.57 -5.96
CA ASP A 47 -9.45 -9.65 -6.90
C ASP A 47 -10.94 -9.87 -7.11
N THR A 48 -11.78 -9.16 -6.37
CA THR A 48 -13.23 -9.31 -6.51
C THR A 48 -13.82 -8.07 -7.19
N PRO A 49 -14.96 -8.22 -7.85
CA PRO A 49 -15.62 -7.07 -8.47
C PRO A 49 -16.06 -5.99 -7.47
N GLU A 50 -16.06 -6.35 -6.19
CA GLU A 50 -16.54 -5.45 -5.14
C GLU A 50 -15.42 -4.94 -4.26
N ALA A 51 -14.27 -4.64 -4.86
CA ALA A 51 -13.18 -4.05 -4.11
C ALA A 51 -13.63 -2.70 -3.53
N VAL A 52 -13.33 -2.49 -2.27
CA VAL A 52 -13.77 -1.29 -1.56
C VAL A 52 -12.55 -0.54 -1.05
N ALA A 53 -12.57 0.77 -1.21
CA ALA A 53 -11.49 1.60 -0.69
C ALA A 53 -11.47 1.51 0.83
N VAL A 54 -10.31 1.17 1.37
CA VAL A 54 -10.12 1.09 2.80
C VAL A 54 -9.74 2.46 3.35
N ASP A 55 -8.80 3.11 2.69
CA ASP A 55 -8.32 4.43 3.06
C ASP A 55 -8.02 5.25 1.83
N GLU A 56 -8.17 6.56 1.94
CA GLU A 56 -7.82 7.48 0.87
C GLU A 56 -7.00 8.62 1.46
N TYR A 57 -5.95 9.00 0.79
CA TYR A 57 -5.07 10.06 1.22
C TYR A 57 -4.85 11.05 0.09
N ASP A 58 -4.91 12.34 0.44
CA ASP A 58 -4.73 13.43 -0.50
C ASP A 58 -3.36 14.07 -0.28
N GLY A 59 -2.73 14.48 -1.36
CA GLY A 59 -1.44 15.15 -1.29
C GLY A 59 -0.49 14.65 -2.37
N ASN A 60 0.81 14.96 -2.22
CA ASN A 60 1.77 14.39 -3.14
C ASN A 60 2.06 12.94 -2.75
N THR A 61 2.52 12.16 -3.73
CA THR A 61 2.67 10.72 -3.57
C THR A 61 3.51 10.33 -2.36
N LYS A 62 4.66 10.97 -2.21
CA LYS A 62 5.57 10.61 -1.11
C LYS A 62 4.98 10.94 0.25
N SER A 63 4.40 12.13 0.37
CA SER A 63 3.81 12.58 1.62
C SER A 63 2.60 11.72 2.00
N SER A 64 1.74 11.44 1.03
CA SER A 64 0.55 10.63 1.27
C SER A 64 0.94 9.20 1.64
N LEU A 65 1.97 8.66 1.00
CA LEU A 65 2.42 7.31 1.32
C LEU A 65 2.99 7.22 2.73
N ARG A 66 3.68 8.27 3.19
CA ARG A 66 4.14 8.32 4.57
C ARG A 66 2.98 8.29 5.54
N THR A 67 1.93 9.05 5.24
CA THR A 67 0.72 9.08 6.05
C THR A 67 0.08 7.68 6.07
N LEU A 68 -0.03 7.05 4.91
CA LEU A 68 -0.59 5.71 4.82
C LEU A 68 0.20 4.72 5.65
N PHE A 69 1.53 4.74 5.55
CA PHE A 69 2.37 3.80 6.28
C PHE A 69 2.37 4.06 7.79
N SER A 70 1.86 5.21 8.23
CA SER A 70 1.69 5.52 9.64
C SER A 70 0.32 5.10 10.16
N ASP A 71 -0.56 4.67 9.28
CA ASP A 71 -1.90 4.22 9.65
C ASP A 71 -1.82 2.90 10.42
N PRO A 72 -2.73 2.68 11.39
CA PRO A 72 -2.76 1.42 12.15
C PRO A 72 -2.81 0.16 11.28
N LEU A 73 -3.39 0.24 10.10
CA LEU A 73 -3.39 -0.90 9.18
C LEU A 73 -1.96 -1.41 8.98
N PHE A 74 -1.00 -0.51 8.86
CA PHE A 74 0.40 -0.88 8.64
C PHE A 74 1.20 -0.99 9.92
N THR A 75 1.03 -0.03 10.84
CA THR A 75 1.86 -0.02 12.06
C THR A 75 1.53 -1.16 12.99
N MET A 76 0.26 -1.57 13.06
CA MET A 76 -0.17 -2.64 13.94
C MET A 76 -0.08 -4.03 13.31
N ASN A 77 0.04 -4.09 11.99
CA ASN A 77 0.04 -5.38 11.29
C ASN A 77 1.32 -5.62 10.52
N ARG A 78 2.34 -4.85 10.79
CA ARG A 78 3.59 -4.84 10.03
C ARG A 78 4.17 -6.22 9.77
N LYS A 79 4.19 -7.08 10.78
CA LYS A 79 4.79 -8.40 10.66
C LYS A 79 3.92 -9.41 9.94
N ARG A 80 2.64 -9.09 9.77
CA ARG A 80 1.69 -10.00 9.13
C ARG A 80 1.43 -9.66 7.68
N ILE A 81 1.94 -8.50 7.22
CA ILE A 81 1.77 -8.08 5.84
C ILE A 81 2.77 -8.83 4.97
N SER A 82 2.25 -9.43 3.91
CA SER A 82 3.06 -10.13 2.92
C SER A 82 2.94 -9.38 1.60
N TRP A 83 4.06 -8.82 1.14
CA TRP A 83 4.07 -8.06 -0.10
C TRP A 83 4.14 -8.99 -1.30
N ALA A 84 3.50 -8.57 -2.39
CA ALA A 84 3.49 -9.37 -3.60
C ALA A 84 4.88 -9.42 -4.26
N ASP A 85 5.02 -10.32 -5.23
CA ASP A 85 6.31 -10.62 -5.86
C ASP A 85 7.02 -9.41 -6.45
N GLN A 86 6.27 -8.45 -6.97
CA GLN A 86 6.90 -7.28 -7.58
C GLN A 86 7.67 -6.44 -6.56
N LEU A 87 7.47 -6.71 -5.27
CA LEU A 87 8.17 -6.02 -4.19
C LEU A 87 9.25 -6.88 -3.55
N SER A 88 9.44 -8.07 -4.04
CA SER A 88 10.45 -8.99 -3.48
C SER A 88 11.83 -8.70 -4.03
#